data_4cacde68cbec04d8170076437d3e17f7
#
_entry.id   4cacde68cbec04d8170076437d3e17f7
#
_cell.length_a   1.000
_cell.length_b   1.000
_cell.length_c   1.000
_cell.angle_alpha   90.00
_cell.angle_beta   90.00
_cell.angle_gamma   90.00
#
_symmetry.space_group_name_H-M   'P 1'
#
loop_
_entity.id
_entity.type
_entity.pdbx_description
1 polymer ?
#
loop_
_entity_poly.entity_id
_entity_poly.type
_entity_poly.pdbx_seq_one_letter_code
_entity_poly.pdbx_strand_id
1 'polypeptide(L)'
;MIKSDSLFIFTKNKALEIVKNGFSAGDKYEEVWIRDYNTFIELSAEVFDSEVLKEYLLVFFRMQGDDGNIIDGYIPKDKARGLGYEYIYSDLEPRYAGHKNTVETDQETSLIQAVYKYVQSTGDRTILTEMVGDISIEERMENALLFLMNHRFNNEYGLLWGATTADWGDVQPEHEWGVYLTEDTHYAIDIYDNAMFLVALDNYMELVPSGRKKWQQVRDNIALNARKYLWDNKKQKFIPHIYLNGSPFPDNFNEEEIYYHGGTAVAIEAGLLSEKEILHSLEQMVNNVNKSGAASIGLTLYPPYPEGYFKN
;
A
#
# COMPACT_ATOMS: atom_id res chain seq x y z
N MET A 1 18.33 8.21 21.91
CA MET A 1 19.49 8.63 21.12
C MET A 1 19.11 9.16 19.74
N ILE A 2 18.35 8.42 18.92
CA ILE A 2 17.91 8.91 17.58
C ILE A 2 17.08 10.20 17.63
N LYS A 3 16.15 10.32 18.58
CA LYS A 3 15.28 11.54 18.70
C LYS A 3 16.02 12.84 19.03
N SER A 4 17.27 12.78 19.46
CA SER A 4 18.13 13.95 19.74
C SER A 4 19.17 14.21 18.63
N ASP A 5 19.16 13.42 17.57
CA ASP A 5 20.02 13.63 16.41
C ASP A 5 19.56 14.87 15.62
N SER A 6 20.49 15.75 15.27
CA SER A 6 20.18 17.01 14.58
C SER A 6 19.58 16.79 13.18
N LEU A 7 20.02 15.74 12.48
CA LEU A 7 19.50 15.40 11.15
C LEU A 7 18.07 14.87 11.26
N PHE A 8 17.80 14.03 12.27
CA PHE A 8 16.44 13.55 12.53
C PHE A 8 15.48 14.70 12.84
N ILE A 9 15.90 15.65 13.72
CA ILE A 9 15.11 16.84 14.08
C ILE A 9 14.86 17.70 12.83
N PHE A 10 15.89 17.92 12.01
CA PHE A 10 15.76 18.68 10.76
C PHE A 10 14.76 18.02 9.81
N THR A 11 14.90 16.72 9.58
CA THR A 11 14.02 15.95 8.68
C THR A 11 12.57 15.97 9.18
N LYS A 12 12.35 15.73 10.48
CA LYS A 12 11.01 15.80 11.07
C LYS A 12 10.40 17.20 10.89
N ASN A 13 11.15 18.27 11.16
CA ASN A 13 10.63 19.63 11.00
C ASN A 13 10.27 19.94 9.54
N LYS A 14 11.08 19.48 8.58
CA LYS A 14 10.78 19.64 7.15
C LYS A 14 9.53 18.85 6.75
N ALA A 15 9.36 17.62 7.22
CA ALA A 15 8.17 16.84 6.98
C ALA A 15 6.91 17.52 7.59
N LEU A 16 7.00 18.06 8.80
CA LEU A 16 5.92 18.85 9.41
C LEU A 16 5.57 20.12 8.62
N GLU A 17 6.56 20.79 8.02
CA GLU A 17 6.30 21.92 7.12
C GLU A 17 5.51 21.49 5.87
N ILE A 18 5.82 20.32 5.32
CA ILE A 18 5.16 19.79 4.12
C ILE A 18 3.71 19.39 4.42
N VAL A 19 3.48 18.59 5.46
CA VAL A 19 2.12 18.10 5.77
C VAL A 19 1.15 19.20 6.18
N LYS A 20 1.62 20.38 6.61
CA LYS A 20 0.79 21.57 6.86
C LYS A 20 0.09 22.11 5.60
N ASN A 21 0.58 21.77 4.41
CA ASN A 21 -0.02 22.22 3.15
C ASN A 21 -1.28 21.43 2.77
N GLY A 22 -1.59 20.34 3.47
CA GLY A 22 -2.76 19.51 3.24
C GLY A 22 -2.44 18.03 3.06
N PHE A 23 -3.34 17.33 2.39
CA PHE A 23 -3.31 15.86 2.29
C PHE A 23 -3.02 15.35 0.87
N SER A 24 -2.68 16.22 -0.07
CA SER A 24 -2.24 15.83 -1.41
C SER A 24 -0.77 15.38 -1.42
N ALA A 25 -0.41 14.56 -2.41
CA ALA A 25 0.95 14.02 -2.59
C ALA A 25 1.97 15.04 -3.12
N GLY A 26 1.78 16.32 -2.85
CA GLY A 26 2.65 17.43 -3.21
C GLY A 26 1.96 18.50 -4.08
N ASP A 27 2.70 19.58 -4.38
CA ASP A 27 2.16 20.80 -4.98
C ASP A 27 1.52 20.66 -6.37
N LYS A 28 1.71 19.51 -7.04
CA LYS A 28 1.20 19.25 -8.39
C LYS A 28 -0.11 18.44 -8.39
N TYR A 29 -0.49 17.89 -7.25
CA TYR A 29 -1.66 17.04 -7.09
C TYR A 29 -2.71 17.75 -6.27
N GLU A 30 -3.96 17.64 -6.71
CA GLU A 30 -5.12 18.10 -5.95
C GLU A 30 -5.87 16.92 -5.34
N GLU A 31 -5.45 15.72 -5.68
CA GLU A 31 -5.98 14.45 -5.20
C GLU A 31 -5.45 14.13 -3.80
N VAL A 32 -6.30 13.48 -3.02
CA VAL A 32 -5.93 12.79 -1.79
C VAL A 32 -5.86 11.30 -2.10
N TRP A 33 -4.64 10.76 -2.12
CA TRP A 33 -4.36 9.35 -2.39
C TRP A 33 -4.29 8.57 -1.08
N ILE A 34 -4.90 7.39 -1.03
CA ILE A 34 -4.97 6.62 0.22
C ILE A 34 -3.60 6.13 0.68
N ARG A 35 -2.73 5.72 -0.23
CA ARG A 35 -1.37 5.27 0.08
C ARG A 35 -0.53 6.38 0.69
N ASP A 36 -0.58 7.56 0.08
CA ASP A 36 0.10 8.75 0.60
C ASP A 36 -0.47 9.14 1.97
N TYR A 37 -1.78 9.21 2.09
CA TYR A 37 -2.43 9.57 3.34
C TYR A 37 -2.08 8.59 4.47
N ASN A 38 -2.08 7.27 4.19
CA ASN A 38 -1.59 6.26 5.12
C ASN A 38 -0.14 6.51 5.55
N THR A 39 0.71 6.98 4.63
CA THR A 39 2.14 7.20 4.91
C THR A 39 2.37 8.34 5.88
N PHE A 40 1.63 9.45 5.78
CA PHE A 40 1.90 10.64 6.58
C PHE A 40 0.83 11.01 7.62
N ILE A 41 -0.22 10.20 7.83
CA ILE A 41 -1.32 10.51 8.75
C ILE A 41 -0.86 10.71 10.20
N GLU A 42 0.12 9.94 10.67
CA GLU A 42 0.68 10.10 12.03
C GLU A 42 1.34 11.47 12.20
N LEU A 43 2.06 11.93 11.18
CA LEU A 43 2.70 13.23 11.18
C LEU A 43 1.66 14.36 11.06
N SER A 44 0.60 14.13 10.27
CA SER A 44 -0.52 15.05 10.13
C SER A 44 -1.28 15.24 11.44
N ALA A 45 -1.33 14.21 12.30
CA ALA A 45 -1.93 14.31 13.63
C ALA A 45 -1.18 15.25 14.60
N GLU A 46 0.07 15.64 14.28
CA GLU A 46 0.80 16.65 15.03
C GLU A 46 0.41 18.10 14.65
N VAL A 47 -0.31 18.29 13.53
CA VAL A 47 -0.60 19.62 12.96
C VAL A 47 -2.07 19.90 12.65
N PHE A 48 -2.90 18.88 12.57
CA PHE A 48 -4.34 19.00 12.32
C PHE A 48 -5.17 18.42 13.48
N ASP A 49 -6.35 18.97 13.68
CA ASP A 49 -7.32 18.41 14.61
C ASP A 49 -7.81 17.04 14.15
N SER A 50 -8.11 16.15 15.09
CA SER A 50 -8.55 14.77 14.82
C SER A 50 -9.78 14.71 13.91
N GLU A 51 -10.74 15.63 14.08
CA GLU A 51 -11.94 15.70 13.25
C GLU A 51 -11.63 15.96 11.77
N VAL A 52 -10.60 16.75 11.49
CA VAL A 52 -10.14 17.00 10.10
C VAL A 52 -9.60 15.69 9.51
N LEU A 53 -8.72 14.99 10.23
CA LEU A 53 -8.16 13.73 9.77
C LEU A 53 -9.24 12.68 9.57
N LYS A 54 -10.18 12.57 10.51
CA LYS A 54 -11.31 11.66 10.42
C LYS A 54 -12.16 11.91 9.16
N GLU A 55 -12.50 13.19 8.89
CA GLU A 55 -13.32 13.51 7.73
C GLU A 55 -12.66 13.09 6.41
N TYR A 56 -11.34 13.24 6.26
CA TYR A 56 -10.60 12.78 5.08
C TYR A 56 -10.59 11.25 4.95
N LEU A 57 -10.55 10.49 6.06
CA LEU A 57 -10.71 9.03 6.03
C LEU A 57 -12.13 8.62 5.65
N LEU A 58 -13.13 9.32 6.18
CA LEU A 58 -14.55 8.99 5.92
C LEU A 58 -14.93 9.18 4.45
N VAL A 59 -14.26 10.05 3.70
CA VAL A 59 -14.48 10.18 2.24
C VAL A 59 -14.23 8.85 1.54
N PHE A 60 -13.14 8.14 1.84
CA PHE A 60 -12.86 6.83 1.25
C PHE A 60 -13.97 5.81 1.53
N PHE A 61 -14.49 5.78 2.76
CA PHE A 61 -15.58 4.89 3.13
C PHE A 61 -16.92 5.27 2.49
N ARG A 62 -17.20 6.58 2.29
CA ARG A 62 -18.40 7.05 1.59
C ARG A 62 -18.36 6.77 0.10
N MET A 63 -17.19 6.48 -0.44
CA MET A 63 -16.96 6.12 -1.84
C MET A 63 -16.62 4.63 -2.03
N GLN A 64 -16.64 3.82 -0.97
CA GLN A 64 -16.44 2.38 -1.06
C GLN A 64 -17.49 1.72 -1.94
N GLY A 65 -17.05 0.84 -2.85
CA GLY A 65 -17.94 0.06 -3.71
C GLY A 65 -18.76 -0.98 -2.95
N ASP A 66 -19.85 -1.43 -3.54
CA ASP A 66 -20.76 -2.42 -2.94
C ASP A 66 -20.08 -3.78 -2.70
N ASP A 67 -19.05 -4.11 -3.46
CA ASP A 67 -18.22 -5.30 -3.30
C ASP A 67 -17.13 -5.16 -2.23
N GLY A 68 -16.99 -3.99 -1.64
CA GLY A 68 -16.01 -3.67 -0.60
C GLY A 68 -14.73 -3.00 -1.11
N ASN A 69 -14.57 -2.82 -2.44
CA ASN A 69 -13.37 -2.17 -2.98
C ASN A 69 -13.23 -0.71 -2.50
N ILE A 70 -12.00 -0.27 -2.36
CA ILE A 70 -11.64 1.10 -1.95
C ILE A 70 -11.08 1.86 -3.15
N ILE A 71 -11.48 3.11 -3.32
CA ILE A 71 -10.90 4.01 -4.31
C ILE A 71 -9.44 4.29 -3.96
N ASP A 72 -8.63 4.53 -4.98
CA ASP A 72 -7.21 4.89 -4.82
C ASP A 72 -7.05 6.33 -4.32
N GLY A 73 -7.85 7.23 -4.87
CA GLY A 73 -7.86 8.62 -4.48
C GLY A 73 -9.16 9.34 -4.82
N TYR A 74 -9.29 10.56 -4.32
CA TYR A 74 -10.40 11.44 -4.62
C TYR A 74 -9.94 12.89 -4.82
N ILE A 75 -10.73 13.62 -5.61
CA ILE A 75 -10.52 15.04 -5.94
C ILE A 75 -11.85 15.80 -5.79
N PRO A 76 -11.86 17.10 -5.47
CA PRO A 76 -13.08 17.91 -5.54
C PRO A 76 -13.76 17.75 -6.90
N LYS A 77 -15.08 17.53 -6.89
CA LYS A 77 -15.85 17.19 -8.10
C LYS A 77 -15.75 18.22 -9.22
N ASP A 78 -15.63 19.51 -8.88
CA ASP A 78 -15.46 20.60 -9.83
C ASP A 78 -14.07 20.63 -10.50
N LYS A 79 -13.10 19.91 -9.92
CA LYS A 79 -11.74 19.75 -10.42
C LYS A 79 -11.52 18.44 -11.17
N ALA A 80 -12.48 17.53 -11.13
CA ALA A 80 -12.46 16.24 -11.84
C ALA A 80 -12.58 16.45 -13.36
N ARG A 81 -11.51 16.87 -14.03
CA ARG A 81 -11.50 17.19 -15.45
C ARG A 81 -10.25 16.66 -16.15
N GLY A 82 -10.47 15.87 -17.20
CA GLY A 82 -9.51 15.71 -18.30
C GLY A 82 -8.22 14.91 -18.00
N LEU A 83 -8.11 14.21 -16.88
CA LEU A 83 -6.92 13.41 -16.55
C LEU A 83 -6.95 11.99 -17.15
N GLY A 84 -7.97 11.65 -17.94
CA GLY A 84 -8.07 10.30 -18.53
C GLY A 84 -8.59 9.24 -17.56
N TYR A 85 -8.93 9.61 -16.32
CA TYR A 85 -9.51 8.69 -15.35
C TYR A 85 -11.01 8.49 -15.57
N GLU A 86 -11.48 7.27 -15.33
CA GLU A 86 -12.91 7.01 -15.12
C GLU A 86 -13.25 7.35 -13.68
N TYR A 87 -13.96 8.47 -13.49
CA TYR A 87 -14.31 8.93 -12.15
C TYR A 87 -15.51 8.16 -11.60
N ILE A 88 -15.40 7.81 -10.33
CA ILE A 88 -16.42 7.17 -9.50
C ILE A 88 -17.15 8.27 -8.71
N TYR A 89 -18.47 8.20 -8.66
CA TYR A 89 -19.30 9.12 -7.89
C TYR A 89 -20.17 8.36 -6.90
N SER A 90 -20.39 8.94 -5.72
CA SER A 90 -21.21 8.37 -4.66
C SER A 90 -22.21 9.40 -4.15
N ASP A 91 -23.47 8.98 -3.96
CA ASP A 91 -24.50 9.81 -3.32
C ASP A 91 -24.18 10.08 -1.84
N LEU A 92 -23.38 9.23 -1.20
CA LEU A 92 -22.91 9.41 0.17
C LEU A 92 -21.80 10.47 0.28
N GLU A 93 -21.15 10.81 -0.86
CA GLU A 93 -20.09 11.83 -0.92
C GLU A 93 -20.18 12.67 -2.20
N PRO A 94 -21.20 13.55 -2.33
CA PRO A 94 -21.44 14.31 -3.55
C PRO A 94 -20.42 15.41 -3.86
N ARG A 95 -19.53 15.74 -2.90
CA ARG A 95 -18.51 16.81 -3.03
C ARG A 95 -17.31 16.39 -3.86
N TYR A 96 -17.03 15.08 -3.92
CA TYR A 96 -15.82 14.53 -4.51
C TYR A 96 -16.11 13.59 -5.67
N ALA A 97 -15.10 13.38 -6.49
CA ALA A 97 -15.01 12.32 -7.49
C ALA A 97 -13.81 11.44 -7.15
N GLY A 98 -14.03 10.14 -7.09
CA GLY A 98 -12.98 9.16 -6.82
C GLY A 98 -12.50 8.50 -8.10
N HIS A 99 -11.39 7.82 -8.03
CA HIS A 99 -10.94 6.90 -9.05
C HIS A 99 -10.31 5.66 -8.39
N LYS A 100 -10.27 4.54 -9.12
CA LYS A 100 -9.70 3.28 -8.68
C LYS A 100 -8.47 2.95 -9.52
N ASN A 101 -7.35 2.72 -8.87
CA ASN A 101 -6.23 2.01 -9.45
C ASN A 101 -6.49 0.51 -9.30
N THR A 102 -6.55 -0.22 -10.41
CA THR A 102 -6.77 -1.67 -10.37
C THR A 102 -5.49 -2.48 -10.59
N VAL A 103 -4.39 -1.84 -10.92
CA VAL A 103 -3.07 -2.45 -11.09
C VAL A 103 -2.54 -2.95 -9.76
N GLU A 104 -2.64 -2.10 -8.73
CA GLU A 104 -2.19 -2.40 -7.38
C GLU A 104 -3.30 -3.01 -6.52
N THR A 105 -2.90 -3.64 -5.42
CA THR A 105 -3.77 -4.39 -4.50
C THR A 105 -3.62 -3.86 -3.07
N ASP A 106 -3.29 -2.57 -2.91
CA ASP A 106 -2.91 -1.98 -1.63
C ASP A 106 -3.85 -0.89 -1.11
N GLN A 107 -4.89 -0.48 -1.85
CA GLN A 107 -5.80 0.59 -1.40
C GLN A 107 -6.61 0.18 -0.17
N GLU A 108 -7.15 -1.03 -0.18
CA GLU A 108 -7.92 -1.61 0.92
C GLU A 108 -7.06 -1.73 2.17
N THR A 109 -5.82 -2.21 2.01
CA THR A 109 -4.86 -2.37 3.11
C THR A 109 -4.36 -1.04 3.64
N SER A 110 -4.11 -0.08 2.76
CA SER A 110 -3.69 1.27 3.13
C SER A 110 -4.75 2.01 3.94
N LEU A 111 -6.04 1.87 3.58
CA LEU A 111 -7.12 2.50 4.34
C LEU A 111 -7.24 1.93 5.76
N ILE A 112 -7.15 0.62 5.92
CA ILE A 112 -7.21 -0.03 7.24
C ILE A 112 -6.03 0.42 8.11
N GLN A 113 -4.82 0.45 7.54
CA GLN A 113 -3.63 0.95 8.24
C GLN A 113 -3.77 2.44 8.61
N ALA A 114 -4.33 3.26 7.72
CA ALA A 114 -4.57 4.68 7.99
C ALA A 114 -5.56 4.88 9.16
N VAL A 115 -6.65 4.10 9.22
CA VAL A 115 -7.57 4.11 10.37
C VAL A 115 -6.86 3.68 11.66
N TYR A 116 -6.03 2.64 11.61
CA TYR A 116 -5.25 2.20 12.76
C TYR A 116 -4.32 3.32 13.26
N LYS A 117 -3.53 3.91 12.38
CA LYS A 117 -2.62 5.02 12.71
C LYS A 117 -3.36 6.24 13.23
N TYR A 118 -4.54 6.56 12.67
CA TYR A 118 -5.42 7.60 13.18
C TYR A 118 -5.81 7.33 14.63
N VAL A 119 -6.33 6.13 14.93
CA VAL A 119 -6.73 5.75 16.29
C VAL A 119 -5.54 5.77 17.25
N GLN A 120 -4.37 5.28 16.84
CA GLN A 120 -3.17 5.30 17.68
C GLN A 120 -2.69 6.72 17.98
N SER A 121 -2.75 7.61 17.01
CA SER A 121 -2.24 8.99 17.13
C SER A 121 -3.20 9.92 17.90
N THR A 122 -4.52 9.70 17.77
CA THR A 122 -5.54 10.60 18.33
C THR A 122 -6.24 10.03 19.57
N GLY A 123 -6.23 8.72 19.74
CA GLY A 123 -7.04 8.00 20.75
C GLY A 123 -8.53 7.90 20.42
N ASP A 124 -8.98 8.46 19.28
CA ASP A 124 -10.40 8.45 18.89
C ASP A 124 -10.81 7.10 18.28
N ARG A 125 -11.36 6.22 19.12
CA ARG A 125 -11.95 4.96 18.68
C ARG A 125 -13.39 5.08 18.19
N THR A 126 -14.01 6.26 18.31
CA THR A 126 -15.41 6.45 17.89
C THR A 126 -15.59 6.32 16.38
N ILE A 127 -14.52 6.56 15.61
CA ILE A 127 -14.49 6.32 14.17
C ILE A 127 -14.97 4.90 13.80
N LEU A 128 -14.66 3.88 14.61
CA LEU A 128 -15.00 2.48 14.30
C LEU A 128 -16.51 2.25 14.25
N THR A 129 -17.26 2.97 15.07
CA THR A 129 -18.73 2.89 15.17
C THR A 129 -19.45 3.97 14.36
N GLU A 130 -18.71 4.84 13.69
CA GLU A 130 -19.28 5.83 12.78
C GLU A 130 -20.03 5.12 11.65
N MET A 131 -21.22 5.62 11.31
CA MET A 131 -22.05 5.03 10.26
C MET A 131 -21.87 5.76 8.95
N VAL A 132 -21.60 5.02 7.89
CA VAL A 132 -21.60 5.51 6.51
C VAL A 132 -22.71 4.78 5.75
N GLY A 133 -23.81 5.48 5.49
CA GLY A 133 -25.07 4.81 5.17
C GLY A 133 -25.56 3.97 6.37
N ASP A 134 -25.88 2.72 6.10
CA ASP A 134 -26.36 1.77 7.12
C ASP A 134 -25.27 0.82 7.64
N ILE A 135 -23.99 1.08 7.33
CA ILE A 135 -22.86 0.19 7.63
C ILE A 135 -21.82 0.95 8.45
N SER A 136 -21.34 0.35 9.55
CA SER A 136 -20.28 0.93 10.38
C SER A 136 -18.92 0.88 9.70
N ILE A 137 -17.99 1.75 10.12
CA ILE A 137 -16.60 1.72 9.63
C ILE A 137 -15.93 0.37 9.94
N GLU A 138 -16.20 -0.23 11.10
CA GLU A 138 -15.70 -1.57 11.43
C GLU A 138 -16.12 -2.61 10.38
N GLU A 139 -17.40 -2.63 9.98
CA GLU A 139 -17.91 -3.53 8.94
C GLU A 139 -17.38 -3.18 7.55
N ARG A 140 -17.20 -1.90 7.24
CA ARG A 140 -16.64 -1.46 5.97
C ARG A 140 -15.17 -1.86 5.82
N MET A 141 -14.39 -1.82 6.89
CA MET A 141 -13.01 -2.36 6.89
C MET A 141 -13.02 -3.87 6.66
N GLU A 142 -13.95 -4.62 7.27
CA GLU A 142 -14.06 -6.05 7.01
C GLU A 142 -14.45 -6.33 5.55
N ASN A 143 -15.35 -5.54 4.97
CA ASN A 143 -15.73 -5.65 3.55
C ASN A 143 -14.53 -5.41 2.63
N ALA A 144 -13.64 -4.47 2.97
CA ALA A 144 -12.39 -4.24 2.21
C ALA A 144 -11.46 -5.47 2.26
N LEU A 145 -11.29 -6.10 3.42
CA LEU A 145 -10.55 -7.37 3.54
C LEU A 145 -11.20 -8.50 2.74
N LEU A 146 -12.53 -8.58 2.76
CA LEU A 146 -13.28 -9.59 2.00
C LEU A 146 -13.17 -9.35 0.49
N PHE A 147 -13.15 -8.11 0.03
CA PHE A 147 -12.89 -7.78 -1.36
C PHE A 147 -11.57 -8.39 -1.84
N LEU A 148 -10.49 -8.20 -1.11
CA LEU A 148 -9.19 -8.78 -1.46
C LEU A 148 -9.24 -10.30 -1.50
N MET A 149 -9.85 -10.94 -0.51
CA MET A 149 -9.97 -12.41 -0.47
C MET A 149 -10.84 -12.97 -1.60
N ASN A 150 -11.85 -12.23 -2.05
CA ASN A 150 -12.78 -12.67 -3.09
C ASN A 150 -12.27 -12.39 -4.50
N HIS A 151 -11.52 -11.29 -4.70
CA HIS A 151 -11.17 -10.78 -6.02
C HIS A 151 -9.67 -10.79 -6.34
N ARG A 152 -8.81 -10.89 -5.31
CA ARG A 152 -7.36 -10.80 -5.44
C ARG A 152 -6.61 -11.97 -4.80
N PHE A 153 -7.31 -13.05 -4.42
CA PHE A 153 -6.69 -14.20 -3.78
C PHE A 153 -6.49 -15.34 -4.74
N ASN A 154 -5.25 -15.81 -4.86
CA ASN A 154 -4.88 -16.99 -5.63
C ASN A 154 -4.89 -18.23 -4.73
N ASN A 155 -5.77 -19.19 -5.02
CA ASN A 155 -5.94 -20.40 -4.21
C ASN A 155 -4.77 -21.38 -4.31
N GLU A 156 -4.00 -21.37 -5.42
CA GLU A 156 -2.88 -22.29 -5.63
C GLU A 156 -1.72 -21.94 -4.70
N TYR A 157 -1.38 -20.65 -4.62
CA TYR A 157 -0.31 -20.15 -3.76
C TYR A 157 -0.81 -19.74 -2.36
N GLY A 158 -2.11 -19.49 -2.21
CA GLY A 158 -2.70 -18.96 -0.98
C GLY A 158 -2.18 -17.57 -0.63
N LEU A 159 -2.02 -16.71 -1.63
CA LEU A 159 -1.48 -15.35 -1.58
C LEU A 159 -2.31 -14.40 -2.43
N LEU A 160 -2.22 -13.10 -2.15
CA LEU A 160 -2.81 -12.07 -3.00
C LEU A 160 -1.99 -11.87 -4.27
N TRP A 161 -2.67 -11.45 -5.33
CA TRP A 161 -2.10 -11.11 -6.62
C TRP A 161 -2.51 -9.71 -7.08
N GLY A 162 -1.64 -9.07 -7.84
CA GLY A 162 -1.87 -7.80 -8.54
C GLY A 162 -1.43 -7.88 -10.00
N ALA A 163 -1.21 -6.76 -10.63
CA ALA A 163 -0.48 -6.69 -11.89
C ALA A 163 1.02 -6.84 -11.65
N THR A 164 1.79 -7.03 -12.73
CA THR A 164 3.24 -6.94 -12.68
C THR A 164 3.64 -5.47 -12.53
N THR A 165 4.23 -5.10 -11.41
CA THR A 165 4.68 -3.74 -11.09
C THR A 165 6.15 -3.72 -10.67
N ALA A 166 6.72 -2.54 -10.51
CA ALA A 166 8.08 -2.40 -10.01
C ALA A 166 8.08 -2.16 -8.49
N ASP A 167 8.04 -3.24 -7.70
CA ASP A 167 7.88 -3.20 -6.25
C ASP A 167 6.51 -2.55 -5.89
N TRP A 168 6.47 -1.51 -5.07
CA TRP A 168 5.26 -0.77 -4.67
C TRP A 168 4.80 0.27 -5.71
N GLY A 169 5.43 0.31 -6.88
CA GLY A 169 5.09 1.25 -7.94
C GLY A 169 3.87 0.84 -8.75
N ASP A 170 3.13 1.79 -9.26
CA ASP A 170 1.95 1.60 -10.13
C ASP A 170 2.28 1.63 -11.63
N VAL A 171 3.52 1.33 -11.96
CA VAL A 171 4.02 1.23 -13.32
C VAL A 171 3.59 -0.08 -13.98
N GLN A 172 3.39 -0.06 -15.29
CA GLN A 172 2.94 -1.21 -16.08
C GLN A 172 3.88 -1.51 -17.25
N PRO A 173 4.17 -2.80 -17.53
CA PRO A 173 4.94 -3.17 -18.71
C PRO A 173 4.14 -3.08 -20.01
N GLU A 174 2.80 -3.12 -19.96
CA GLU A 174 1.94 -3.19 -21.15
C GLU A 174 1.62 -1.83 -21.76
N HIS A 175 1.40 -0.80 -20.92
CA HIS A 175 0.85 0.51 -21.34
C HIS A 175 1.68 1.69 -20.83
N GLU A 176 1.62 2.80 -21.58
CA GLU A 176 2.15 4.11 -21.18
C GLU A 176 1.12 4.95 -20.41
N TRP A 177 -0.08 4.44 -20.22
CA TRP A 177 -1.21 5.19 -19.70
C TRP A 177 -2.07 4.35 -18.76
N GLY A 178 -2.68 5.05 -17.83
CA GLY A 178 -3.67 4.48 -16.93
C GLY A 178 -3.11 3.52 -15.89
N VAL A 179 -3.98 3.15 -15.00
CA VAL A 179 -3.69 2.25 -13.86
C VAL A 179 -4.79 1.20 -13.75
N TYR A 180 -5.14 0.61 -14.89
CA TYR A 180 -6.23 -0.36 -15.00
C TYR A 180 -5.73 -1.71 -15.49
N LEU A 181 -6.28 -2.79 -14.91
CA LEU A 181 -6.13 -4.13 -15.47
C LEU A 181 -6.84 -4.21 -16.81
N THR A 182 -6.17 -4.79 -17.80
CA THR A 182 -6.68 -5.05 -19.13
C THR A 182 -6.54 -6.54 -19.47
N GLU A 183 -7.02 -6.94 -20.64
CA GLU A 183 -6.82 -8.31 -21.13
C GLU A 183 -5.34 -8.68 -21.38
N ASP A 184 -4.48 -7.67 -21.61
CA ASP A 184 -3.05 -7.84 -21.84
C ASP A 184 -2.23 -7.86 -20.55
N THR A 185 -2.83 -7.56 -19.40
CA THR A 185 -2.11 -7.46 -18.12
C THR A 185 -1.48 -8.79 -17.71
N HIS A 186 -0.21 -8.77 -17.37
CA HIS A 186 0.48 -9.88 -16.72
C HIS A 186 0.27 -9.80 -15.22
N TYR A 187 -0.37 -10.86 -14.67
CA TYR A 187 -0.65 -10.94 -13.24
C TYR A 187 0.51 -11.57 -12.50
N ALA A 188 0.81 -11.01 -11.35
CA ALA A 188 1.89 -11.47 -10.49
C ALA A 188 1.49 -11.51 -9.01
N ILE A 189 2.21 -12.33 -8.27
CA ILE A 189 2.21 -12.32 -6.81
C ILE A 189 3.57 -11.76 -6.39
N ASP A 190 3.56 -10.75 -5.54
CA ASP A 190 4.76 -10.13 -4.98
C ASP A 190 4.71 -10.06 -3.46
N ILE A 191 5.81 -9.62 -2.87
CA ILE A 191 5.91 -9.49 -1.42
C ILE A 191 5.25 -8.22 -0.90
N TYR A 192 5.20 -7.13 -1.68
CA TYR A 192 4.64 -5.86 -1.21
C TYR A 192 3.15 -6.00 -0.90
N ASP A 193 2.33 -6.45 -1.85
CA ASP A 193 0.90 -6.64 -1.68
C ASP A 193 0.57 -7.56 -0.49
N ASN A 194 1.30 -8.67 -0.38
CA ASN A 194 1.08 -9.65 0.67
C ASN A 194 1.53 -9.17 2.05
N ALA A 195 2.61 -8.42 2.14
CA ALA A 195 3.07 -7.82 3.39
C ALA A 195 2.15 -6.68 3.84
N MET A 196 1.67 -5.83 2.93
CA MET A 196 0.66 -4.81 3.21
C MET A 196 -0.63 -5.43 3.77
N PHE A 197 -1.04 -6.59 3.22
CA PHE A 197 -2.22 -7.29 3.72
C PHE A 197 -2.00 -7.85 5.13
N LEU A 198 -0.81 -8.40 5.43
CA LEU A 198 -0.49 -8.88 6.78
C LEU A 198 -0.53 -7.75 7.81
N VAL A 199 0.06 -6.58 7.50
CA VAL A 199 0.01 -5.41 8.38
C VAL A 199 -1.44 -4.95 8.59
N ALA A 200 -2.24 -4.90 7.51
CA ALA A 200 -3.64 -4.51 7.61
C ALA A 200 -4.47 -5.49 8.47
N LEU A 201 -4.21 -6.80 8.35
CA LEU A 201 -4.85 -7.83 9.18
C LEU A 201 -4.49 -7.66 10.66
N ASP A 202 -3.22 -7.45 10.98
CA ASP A 202 -2.76 -7.22 12.35
C ASP A 202 -3.41 -5.94 12.92
N ASN A 203 -3.46 -4.85 12.16
CA ASN A 203 -4.11 -3.60 12.55
C ASN A 203 -5.62 -3.77 12.74
N TYR A 204 -6.31 -4.43 11.79
CA TYR A 204 -7.74 -4.71 11.92
C TYR A 204 -8.05 -5.52 13.18
N MET A 205 -7.31 -6.59 13.44
CA MET A 205 -7.53 -7.44 14.63
C MET A 205 -7.25 -6.73 15.95
N GLU A 206 -6.42 -5.70 15.97
CA GLU A 206 -6.20 -4.85 17.13
C GLU A 206 -7.35 -3.85 17.34
N LEU A 207 -7.84 -3.27 16.24
CA LEU A 207 -8.98 -2.36 16.27
C LEU A 207 -10.29 -3.08 16.60
N VAL A 208 -10.49 -4.28 16.05
CA VAL A 208 -11.72 -5.08 16.07
C VAL A 208 -11.43 -6.48 16.63
N PRO A 209 -11.28 -6.62 17.96
CA PRO A 209 -10.91 -7.92 18.56
C PRO A 209 -11.92 -9.04 18.33
N SER A 210 -13.19 -8.72 18.06
CA SER A 210 -14.25 -9.70 17.70
C SER A 210 -13.93 -10.45 16.38
N GLY A 211 -13.27 -9.80 15.43
CA GLY A 211 -12.85 -10.39 14.16
C GLY A 211 -11.61 -11.30 14.24
N ARG A 212 -10.86 -11.24 15.35
CA ARG A 212 -9.56 -11.91 15.50
C ARG A 212 -9.60 -13.41 15.17
N LYS A 213 -10.59 -14.13 15.64
CA LYS A 213 -10.67 -15.58 15.44
C LYS A 213 -10.72 -15.96 13.96
N LYS A 214 -11.41 -15.17 13.14
CA LYS A 214 -11.54 -15.37 11.69
C LYS A 214 -10.22 -15.00 10.98
N TRP A 215 -9.70 -13.82 11.23
CA TRP A 215 -8.61 -13.24 10.47
C TRP A 215 -7.23 -13.75 10.89
N GLN A 216 -7.06 -14.22 12.12
CA GLN A 216 -5.79 -14.79 12.56
C GLN A 216 -5.38 -16.00 11.69
N GLN A 217 -6.31 -16.90 11.35
CA GLN A 217 -5.99 -18.05 10.51
C GLN A 217 -5.59 -17.63 9.09
N VAL A 218 -6.27 -16.61 8.54
CA VAL A 218 -5.91 -16.05 7.23
C VAL A 218 -4.50 -15.46 7.28
N ARG A 219 -4.24 -14.62 8.29
CA ARG A 219 -2.94 -13.99 8.54
C ARG A 219 -1.80 -15.01 8.61
N ASP A 220 -1.98 -16.07 9.39
CA ASP A 220 -0.97 -17.10 9.59
C ASP A 220 -0.70 -17.90 8.30
N ASN A 221 -1.74 -18.19 7.53
CA ASN A 221 -1.61 -18.88 6.24
C ASN A 221 -0.86 -18.01 5.21
N ILE A 222 -1.22 -16.72 5.11
CA ILE A 222 -0.53 -15.78 4.19
C ILE A 222 0.95 -15.66 4.59
N ALA A 223 1.26 -15.48 5.87
CA ALA A 223 2.63 -15.38 6.35
C ALA A 223 3.45 -16.65 6.03
N LEU A 224 2.87 -17.83 6.26
CA LEU A 224 3.51 -19.11 5.93
C LEU A 224 3.79 -19.22 4.43
N ASN A 225 2.80 -18.87 3.60
CA ASN A 225 2.91 -18.98 2.15
C ASN A 225 3.85 -17.93 1.55
N ALA A 226 3.85 -16.70 2.04
CA ALA A 226 4.82 -15.67 1.65
C ALA A 226 6.26 -16.14 1.91
N ARG A 227 6.51 -16.71 3.08
CA ARG A 227 7.82 -17.32 3.40
C ARG A 227 8.16 -18.52 2.52
N LYS A 228 7.19 -19.35 2.21
CA LYS A 228 7.39 -20.57 1.40
C LYS A 228 7.68 -20.28 -0.06
N TYR A 229 6.94 -19.34 -0.66
CA TYR A 229 6.94 -19.13 -2.10
C TYR A 229 7.74 -17.92 -2.56
N LEU A 230 7.82 -16.86 -1.74
CA LEU A 230 8.48 -15.62 -2.12
C LEU A 230 9.89 -15.45 -1.53
N TRP A 231 10.23 -16.14 -0.44
CA TRP A 231 11.55 -15.99 0.18
C TRP A 231 12.59 -16.98 -0.38
N ASP A 232 13.65 -16.45 -0.98
CA ASP A 232 14.81 -17.26 -1.39
C ASP A 232 15.80 -17.42 -0.23
N ASN A 233 15.82 -18.61 0.35
CA ASN A 233 16.73 -18.94 1.45
C ASN A 233 18.22 -18.92 1.07
N LYS A 234 18.57 -19.08 -0.21
CA LYS A 234 19.96 -19.07 -0.67
C LYS A 234 20.46 -17.64 -0.86
N LYS A 235 19.63 -16.81 -1.51
CA LYS A 235 19.92 -15.40 -1.78
C LYS A 235 19.60 -14.50 -0.58
N GLN A 236 18.88 -15.00 0.44
CA GLN A 236 18.40 -14.28 1.61
C GLN A 236 17.65 -13.00 1.24
N LYS A 237 16.71 -13.12 0.31
CA LYS A 237 15.86 -12.02 -0.18
C LYS A 237 14.53 -12.53 -0.69
N PHE A 238 13.57 -11.64 -0.88
CA PHE A 238 12.36 -11.97 -1.63
C PHE A 238 12.64 -11.97 -3.14
N ILE A 239 12.00 -12.90 -3.86
CA ILE A 239 11.96 -12.86 -5.33
C ILE A 239 11.00 -11.76 -5.76
N PRO A 240 11.22 -11.10 -6.92
CA PRO A 240 10.34 -10.05 -7.40
C PRO A 240 8.90 -10.54 -7.62
N HIS A 241 8.70 -11.55 -8.48
CA HIS A 241 7.37 -12.00 -8.88
C HIS A 241 7.24 -13.51 -8.98
N ILE A 242 6.02 -13.98 -8.73
CA ILE A 242 5.50 -15.26 -9.24
C ILE A 242 4.46 -14.91 -10.29
N TYR A 243 4.75 -15.16 -11.55
CA TYR A 243 3.84 -14.87 -12.65
C TYR A 243 2.72 -15.90 -12.76
N LEU A 244 1.47 -15.44 -12.97
CA LEU A 244 0.29 -16.30 -13.06
C LEU A 244 -0.13 -16.59 -14.50
N ASN A 245 0.20 -15.72 -15.45
CA ASN A 245 -0.13 -15.86 -16.86
C ASN A 245 1.06 -15.57 -17.79
N GLY A 246 2.29 -15.78 -17.28
CA GLY A 246 3.55 -15.55 -17.99
C GLY A 246 4.23 -14.25 -17.61
N SER A 247 5.54 -14.17 -17.87
CA SER A 247 6.33 -12.96 -17.65
C SER A 247 6.17 -12.00 -18.83
N PRO A 248 6.03 -10.68 -18.60
CA PRO A 248 6.07 -9.68 -19.68
C PRO A 248 7.47 -9.42 -20.21
N PHE A 249 8.50 -9.97 -19.56
CA PHE A 249 9.90 -9.69 -19.87
C PHE A 249 10.51 -10.79 -20.75
N PRO A 250 11.61 -10.48 -21.49
CA PRO A 250 12.30 -11.48 -22.32
C PRO A 250 12.85 -12.66 -21.51
N ASP A 251 12.83 -13.87 -22.08
CA ASP A 251 13.29 -15.12 -21.42
C ASP A 251 14.74 -15.07 -20.90
N ASN A 252 15.60 -14.23 -21.49
CA ASN A 252 16.98 -14.07 -21.07
C ASN A 252 17.19 -12.98 -19.99
N PHE A 253 16.13 -12.35 -19.53
CA PHE A 253 16.21 -11.38 -18.44
C PHE A 253 16.19 -12.10 -17.09
N ASN A 254 17.22 -11.87 -16.29
CA ASN A 254 17.31 -12.44 -14.95
C ASN A 254 16.74 -11.46 -13.91
N GLU A 255 15.43 -11.44 -13.79
CA GLU A 255 14.71 -10.60 -12.83
C GLU A 255 15.09 -10.93 -11.37
N GLU A 256 15.48 -12.17 -11.09
CA GLU A 256 15.89 -12.60 -9.75
C GLU A 256 17.15 -11.88 -9.22
N GLU A 257 17.85 -11.10 -10.01
CA GLU A 257 18.93 -10.22 -9.56
C GLU A 257 18.41 -8.98 -8.85
N ILE A 258 17.17 -8.56 -9.14
CA ILE A 258 16.58 -7.34 -8.59
C ILE A 258 16.22 -7.55 -7.13
N TYR A 259 16.55 -6.58 -6.30
CA TYR A 259 16.19 -6.53 -4.88
C TYR A 259 15.11 -5.48 -4.66
N TYR A 260 13.96 -5.88 -4.16
CA TYR A 260 12.84 -5.01 -3.81
C TYR A 260 13.04 -4.43 -2.40
N HIS A 261 13.25 -3.12 -2.32
CA HIS A 261 13.44 -2.42 -1.05
C HIS A 261 12.10 -2.18 -0.34
N GLY A 262 11.08 -1.71 -1.07
CA GLY A 262 9.78 -1.38 -0.52
C GLY A 262 9.08 -2.61 0.04
N GLY A 263 8.89 -3.63 -0.78
CA GLY A 263 8.28 -4.89 -0.34
C GLY A 263 9.04 -5.55 0.80
N THR A 264 10.39 -5.49 0.81
CA THR A 264 11.19 -6.01 1.93
C THR A 264 10.98 -5.20 3.21
N ALA A 265 10.87 -3.86 3.10
CA ALA A 265 10.63 -3.01 4.27
C ALA A 265 9.26 -3.30 4.92
N VAL A 266 8.21 -3.43 4.11
CA VAL A 266 6.88 -3.80 4.62
C VAL A 266 6.86 -5.23 5.17
N ALA A 267 7.60 -6.17 4.57
CA ALA A 267 7.74 -7.54 5.09
C ALA A 267 8.44 -7.58 6.46
N ILE A 268 9.36 -6.66 6.74
CA ILE A 268 9.98 -6.48 8.08
C ILE A 268 8.89 -6.01 9.06
N GLU A 269 8.11 -5.01 8.70
CA GLU A 269 6.99 -4.49 9.52
C GLU A 269 5.94 -5.57 9.80
N ALA A 270 5.60 -6.37 8.79
CA ALA A 270 4.68 -7.51 8.91
C ALA A 270 5.21 -8.67 9.77
N GLY A 271 6.45 -8.58 10.27
CA GLY A 271 7.07 -9.62 11.10
C GLY A 271 7.40 -10.92 10.35
N LEU A 272 7.60 -10.85 9.03
CA LEU A 272 7.94 -12.01 8.21
C LEU A 272 9.39 -12.47 8.36
N LEU A 273 10.29 -11.59 8.81
CA LEU A 273 11.72 -11.86 8.87
C LEU A 273 12.19 -12.00 10.31
N SER A 274 13.15 -12.91 10.54
CA SER A 274 13.87 -12.99 11.80
C SER A 274 14.84 -11.81 11.96
N GLU A 275 15.28 -11.52 13.18
CA GLU A 275 16.25 -10.45 13.47
C GLU A 275 17.51 -10.55 12.60
N LYS A 276 18.02 -11.75 12.38
CA LYS A 276 19.20 -11.99 11.53
C LYS A 276 18.91 -11.65 10.06
N GLU A 277 17.75 -12.02 9.55
CA GLU A 277 17.32 -11.71 8.18
C GLU A 277 17.07 -10.20 8.00
N ILE A 278 16.51 -9.54 9.02
CA ILE A 278 16.34 -8.08 9.04
C ILE A 278 17.69 -7.38 8.93
N LEU A 279 18.66 -7.74 9.75
CA LEU A 279 20.01 -7.16 9.72
C LEU A 279 20.66 -7.35 8.34
N HIS A 280 20.56 -8.58 7.79
CA HIS A 280 21.09 -8.87 6.45
C HIS A 280 20.39 -8.02 5.37
N SER A 281 19.06 -7.88 5.44
CA SER A 281 18.29 -7.07 4.49
C SER A 281 18.69 -5.59 4.55
N LEU A 282 18.86 -5.02 5.74
CA LEU A 282 19.31 -3.65 5.91
C LEU A 282 20.74 -3.44 5.38
N GLU A 283 21.65 -4.38 5.62
CA GLU A 283 23.01 -4.34 5.05
C GLU A 283 22.97 -4.38 3.51
N GLN A 284 22.10 -5.22 2.93
CA GLN A 284 21.92 -5.29 1.47
C GLN A 284 21.34 -3.98 0.91
N MET A 285 20.35 -3.37 1.58
CA MET A 285 19.80 -2.07 1.19
C MET A 285 20.87 -0.97 1.20
N VAL A 286 21.69 -0.90 2.23
CA VAL A 286 22.82 0.04 2.31
C VAL A 286 23.84 -0.21 1.19
N ASN A 287 24.16 -1.46 0.90
CA ASN A 287 25.05 -1.81 -0.20
C ASN A 287 24.48 -1.38 -1.56
N ASN A 288 23.17 -1.54 -1.77
CA ASN A 288 22.49 -1.11 -3.00
C ASN A 288 22.52 0.42 -3.15
N VAL A 289 22.30 1.18 -2.08
CA VAL A 289 22.46 2.64 -2.06
C VAL A 289 23.87 3.04 -2.47
N ASN A 290 24.88 2.42 -1.89
CA ASN A 290 26.28 2.72 -2.21
C ASN A 290 26.62 2.41 -3.69
N LYS A 291 26.07 1.32 -4.24
CA LYS A 291 26.29 0.93 -5.65
C LYS A 291 25.52 1.82 -6.63
N SER A 292 24.31 2.22 -6.28
CA SER A 292 23.46 3.05 -7.14
C SER A 292 23.81 4.54 -7.11
N GLY A 293 24.53 4.99 -6.06
CA GLY A 293 24.74 6.41 -5.78
C GLY A 293 23.50 7.15 -5.28
N ALA A 294 22.46 6.43 -4.87
CA ALA A 294 21.25 7.01 -4.29
C ALA A 294 21.54 7.72 -2.96
N ALA A 295 20.69 8.67 -2.59
CA ALA A 295 20.88 9.49 -1.40
C ALA A 295 20.52 8.78 -0.09
N SER A 296 19.66 7.74 -0.15
CA SER A 296 19.15 7.02 1.02
C SER A 296 18.68 5.61 0.68
N ILE A 297 18.34 4.81 1.71
CA ILE A 297 17.73 3.49 1.55
C ILE A 297 16.26 3.53 1.06
N GLY A 298 15.67 4.72 0.90
CA GLY A 298 14.39 4.92 0.22
C GLY A 298 14.42 4.69 -1.29
N LEU A 299 15.41 3.99 -1.80
CA LEU A 299 15.47 3.43 -3.14
C LEU A 299 14.38 2.35 -3.28
N THR A 300 13.60 2.39 -4.35
CA THR A 300 12.50 1.43 -4.56
C THR A 300 13.04 0.01 -4.76
N LEU A 301 14.02 -0.13 -5.69
CA LEU A 301 14.64 -1.41 -6.04
C LEU A 301 16.06 -1.22 -6.60
N TYR A 302 16.84 -2.31 -6.64
CA TYR A 302 18.18 -2.29 -7.25
C TYR A 302 18.64 -3.71 -7.64
N PRO A 303 19.29 -3.92 -8.80
CA PRO A 303 19.46 -2.95 -9.90
C PRO A 303 18.11 -2.55 -10.52
N PRO A 304 18.04 -1.42 -11.25
CA PRO A 304 16.81 -1.01 -11.92
C PRO A 304 16.46 -1.96 -13.06
N TYR A 305 15.17 -2.06 -13.38
CA TYR A 305 14.75 -2.69 -14.63
C TYR A 305 15.35 -1.95 -15.83
N PRO A 306 15.65 -2.65 -16.91
CA PRO A 306 16.11 -2.00 -18.16
C PRO A 306 15.06 -0.99 -18.66
N GLU A 307 15.56 0.08 -19.29
CA GLU A 307 14.71 1.09 -19.92
C GLU A 307 13.68 0.45 -20.88
N GLY A 308 12.42 0.87 -20.78
CA GLY A 308 11.32 0.38 -21.61
C GLY A 308 10.67 -0.92 -21.16
N TYR A 309 11.10 -1.53 -20.05
CA TYR A 309 10.42 -2.70 -19.48
C TYR A 309 9.11 -2.30 -18.80
N PHE A 310 9.08 -1.18 -18.14
CA PHE A 310 7.86 -0.50 -17.71
C PHE A 310 7.65 0.74 -18.56
N LYS A 311 6.42 1.06 -18.91
CA LYS A 311 6.09 2.06 -19.93
C LYS A 311 5.51 3.35 -19.36
N ASN A 312 5.12 3.36 -18.09
CA ASN A 312 4.58 4.54 -17.40
C ASN A 312 5.33 4.88 -16.12
#